data_98478b2b7d51250f79eaa76c849af8fc
#
_entry.id   98478b2b7d51250f79eaa76c849af8fc
#
_cell.length_a   1.000
_cell.length_b   1.000
_cell.length_c   1.000
_cell.angle_alpha   90.00
_cell.angle_beta   90.00
_cell.angle_gamma   90.00
#
_symmetry.space_group_name_H-M   'P 1'
#
loop_
_entity.id
_entity.type
_entity.pdbx_description
1 polymer ?
#
loop_
_entity_poly.entity_id
_entity_poly.type
_entity_poly.pdbx_seq_one_letter_code
_entity_poly.pdbx_strand_id
1 'polypeptide(L)'
;MDLRSGLLGTLKQPELPPLGATASYLPSDLSIRLVVKLSDRKVYVYQKEQVLISYPIAIGKSGWETPTGTFKVFEKEVNPIFKSFKSGQIVQPGPDNPLGVRWIGIWTDGKTRLGFHGTNEDGLIGQAVPHGCIRMHNQDVVTLFEQVTVGTPVLVQP
;
A
#
# COMPACT_ATOMS: atom_id res chain seq x y z
N MET A 1 -32.87 6.11 7.51
CA MET A 1 -32.68 5.77 6.91
C MET A 1 -32.31 5.31 6.24
N ASP A 2 -33.42 5.94 6.97
CA ASP A 2 -33.43 5.60 6.34
C ASP A 2 -32.96 5.05 5.87
N LEU A 3 -32.51 5.24 6.39
CA LEU A 3 -32.30 4.88 5.75
C LEU A 3 -32.13 4.28 5.67
N ARG A 4 -32.40 4.41 6.41
CA ARG A 4 -32.48 4.05 6.25
C ARG A 4 -32.41 3.31 6.17
N SER A 5 -33.32 3.71 6.98
CA SER A 5 -33.46 3.27 6.80
C SER A 5 -33.35 2.65 6.67
N GLY A 6 -33.86 2.43 7.40
CA GLY A 6 -33.80 2.28 6.95
C GLY A 6 -33.54 1.77 7.10
N LEU A 7 -33.41 1.77 7.64
CA LEU A 7 -33.16 1.60 7.54
C LEU A 7 -33.07 1.17 7.69
N LEU A 8 -33.22 1.22 8.53
CA LEU A 8 -33.13 1.22 8.52
C LEU A 8 -33.12 0.83 8.91
N GLY A 9 -33.62 0.69 9.90
CA GLY A 9 -33.60 0.73 10.05
C GLY A 9 -33.49 0.47 10.43
N THR A 10 -33.64 0.64 11.01
CA THR A 10 -33.25 0.76 11.17
C THR A 10 -32.78 0.47 11.27
N LEU A 11 -32.87 0.89 11.59
CA LEU A 11 -32.23 1.13 11.55
C LEU A 11 -32.09 1.29 11.97
N LYS A 12 -33.62 0.04 12.62
CA LYS A 12 -33.13 1.24 12.96
C LYS A 12 -31.74 1.48 12.49
N GLN A 13 -31.67 2.19 11.96
CA GLN A 13 -30.37 2.48 11.73
C GLN A 13 -29.77 2.85 12.98
N PRO A 14 -28.69 2.42 13.20
CA PRO A 14 -28.13 2.98 14.38
C PRO A 14 -28.39 4.45 14.31
N GLU A 15 -28.66 4.98 15.41
CA GLU A 15 -28.83 6.37 15.53
C GLU A 15 -27.61 7.07 14.97
N LEU A 16 -27.79 7.96 14.05
CA LEU A 16 -26.67 8.73 13.55
C LEU A 16 -26.22 9.70 14.62
N PRO A 17 -24.91 9.90 14.74
CA PRO A 17 -24.42 10.87 15.72
C PRO A 17 -24.86 12.28 15.34
N PRO A 18 -24.95 13.18 16.31
CA PRO A 18 -25.19 14.58 16.02
C PRO A 18 -24.14 15.14 15.07
N LEU A 19 -24.53 16.09 14.27
CA LEU A 19 -23.58 16.67 13.31
C LEU A 19 -22.33 17.21 13.96
N GLY A 20 -22.47 17.78 15.16
CA GLY A 20 -21.29 18.29 15.88
C GLY A 20 -20.33 17.22 16.32
N ALA A 21 -20.78 15.97 16.41
CA ALA A 21 -19.95 14.85 16.81
C ALA A 21 -19.40 14.08 15.62
N THR A 22 -19.70 14.51 14.40
CA THR A 22 -19.30 13.80 13.20
C THR A 22 -17.80 13.56 13.14
N ALA A 23 -17.01 14.51 13.64
CA ALA A 23 -15.56 14.40 13.59
C ALA A 23 -15.04 13.16 14.31
N SER A 24 -15.70 12.73 15.40
CA SER A 24 -15.27 11.53 16.11
C SER A 24 -15.59 10.24 15.37
N TYR A 25 -16.41 10.33 14.33
CA TYR A 25 -16.77 9.19 13.49
C TYR A 25 -16.17 9.28 12.11
N LEU A 26 -15.24 10.20 11.90
CA LEU A 26 -14.58 10.34 10.62
C LEU A 26 -13.71 9.13 10.33
N PRO A 27 -13.35 8.96 9.07
CA PRO A 27 -12.50 7.84 8.66
C PRO A 27 -11.23 7.68 9.47
N SER A 28 -10.79 8.71 10.23
CA SER A 28 -9.62 8.54 11.06
C SER A 28 -9.73 7.35 12.01
N ASP A 29 -10.95 7.04 12.47
CA ASP A 29 -11.16 5.88 13.33
C ASP A 29 -11.14 4.58 12.55
N LEU A 30 -11.38 4.65 11.24
CA LEU A 30 -11.37 3.51 10.34
C LEU A 30 -10.20 3.57 9.39
N SER A 31 -9.35 4.61 9.53
CA SER A 31 -8.24 4.83 8.60
C SER A 31 -7.23 3.73 8.66
N ILE A 32 -6.77 3.37 7.50
CA ILE A 32 -5.68 2.42 7.34
C ILE A 32 -4.36 3.16 7.44
N ARG A 33 -3.38 2.55 8.08
CA ARG A 33 -2.00 2.94 7.98
C ARG A 33 -1.14 1.72 7.77
N LEU A 34 -0.03 1.90 7.12
CA LEU A 34 0.87 0.80 6.83
C LEU A 34 2.13 0.92 7.66
N VAL A 35 2.62 -0.20 8.15
CA VAL A 35 3.92 -0.27 8.80
C VAL A 35 4.73 -1.34 8.08
N VAL A 36 5.83 -0.92 7.46
CA VAL A 36 6.77 -1.82 6.84
C VAL A 36 7.85 -2.09 7.87
N LYS A 37 8.03 -3.34 8.25
CA LYS A 37 9.08 -3.72 9.16
C LYS A 37 10.12 -4.51 8.39
N LEU A 38 11.26 -3.88 8.13
CA LEU A 38 12.28 -4.45 7.25
C LEU A 38 12.87 -5.73 7.84
N SER A 39 13.06 -5.77 9.16
CA SER A 39 13.59 -6.97 9.81
C SER A 39 12.65 -8.16 9.71
N ASP A 40 11.35 -7.92 9.64
CA ASP A 40 10.35 -8.98 9.50
C ASP A 40 10.10 -9.36 8.05
N ARG A 41 10.55 -8.54 7.11
CA ARG A 41 10.23 -8.69 5.70
C ARG A 41 8.73 -8.76 5.49
N LYS A 42 8.00 -7.83 6.14
CA LYS A 42 6.54 -7.76 6.08
C LYS A 42 6.05 -6.33 6.08
N VAL A 43 4.91 -6.14 5.45
CA VAL A 43 4.11 -4.93 5.61
C VAL A 43 2.87 -5.30 6.39
N TYR A 44 2.58 -4.50 7.42
CA TYR A 44 1.42 -4.68 8.30
C TYR A 44 0.40 -3.61 7.97
N VAL A 45 -0.83 -4.03 7.81
CA VAL A 45 -1.96 -3.13 7.58
C VAL A 45 -2.65 -2.93 8.91
N TYR A 46 -2.62 -1.69 9.42
CA TYR A 46 -3.22 -1.34 10.69
C TYR A 46 -4.51 -0.57 10.48
N GLN A 47 -5.44 -0.83 11.38
CA GLN A 47 -6.59 0.04 11.58
C GLN A 47 -6.63 0.32 13.08
N LYS A 48 -6.49 1.60 13.46
CA LYS A 48 -6.23 1.98 14.85
C LYS A 48 -4.97 1.26 15.33
N GLU A 49 -5.06 0.59 16.47
CA GLU A 49 -3.92 -0.12 17.04
C GLU A 49 -3.91 -1.60 16.68
N GLN A 50 -4.79 -2.01 15.78
CA GLN A 50 -4.92 -3.43 15.43
C GLN A 50 -4.35 -3.71 14.06
N VAL A 51 -3.60 -4.80 13.97
CA VAL A 51 -3.15 -5.33 12.68
C VAL A 51 -4.30 -6.11 12.07
N LEU A 52 -4.74 -5.67 10.89
CA LEU A 52 -5.77 -6.38 10.15
C LEU A 52 -5.19 -7.56 9.38
N ILE A 53 -4.03 -7.37 8.77
CA ILE A 53 -3.38 -8.38 7.93
C ILE A 53 -1.94 -7.97 7.73
N SER A 54 -1.09 -8.93 7.39
CA SER A 54 0.28 -8.65 6.98
C SER A 54 0.58 -9.42 5.70
N TYR A 55 1.54 -8.89 4.94
CA TYR A 55 1.97 -9.50 3.69
C TYR A 55 3.49 -9.63 3.68
N PRO A 56 4.03 -10.75 3.18
CA PRO A 56 5.47 -10.87 2.97
C PRO A 56 5.92 -9.96 1.84
N ILE A 57 7.12 -9.43 1.98
CA ILE A 57 7.68 -8.50 1.00
C ILE A 57 9.13 -8.83 0.72
N ALA A 58 9.64 -8.34 -0.42
CA ALA A 58 11.06 -8.26 -0.68
C ALA A 58 11.48 -6.81 -0.49
N ILE A 59 12.66 -6.61 0.06
CA ILE A 59 13.19 -5.29 0.37
C ILE A 59 14.53 -5.08 -0.33
N GLY A 60 15.06 -3.86 -0.27
CA GLY A 60 16.37 -3.56 -0.83
C GLY A 60 17.47 -4.24 -0.04
N LYS A 61 18.44 -4.82 -0.77
CA LYS A 61 19.60 -5.43 -0.15
C LYS A 61 20.64 -4.37 0.21
N SER A 62 21.69 -4.79 0.89
CA SER A 62 22.80 -3.91 1.25
C SER A 62 23.32 -3.17 0.02
N GLY A 63 23.47 -1.87 0.14
CA GLY A 63 23.81 -0.99 -0.99
C GLY A 63 22.61 -0.46 -1.77
N TRP A 64 21.44 -1.05 -1.54
CA TRP A 64 20.18 -0.66 -2.21
C TRP A 64 19.06 -0.56 -1.18
N GLU A 65 19.39 -0.19 0.04
CA GLU A 65 18.46 -0.26 1.16
C GLU A 65 17.15 0.49 0.89
N THR A 66 16.06 -0.13 1.30
CA THR A 66 14.77 0.55 1.36
C THR A 66 14.88 1.60 2.46
N PRO A 67 14.64 2.89 2.17
CA PRO A 67 14.79 3.93 3.18
C PRO A 67 13.74 3.81 4.27
N THR A 68 14.16 4.09 5.50
CA THR A 68 13.26 4.17 6.64
C THR A 68 12.71 5.58 6.77
N GLY A 69 11.59 5.71 7.45
CA GLY A 69 10.98 7.01 7.69
C GLY A 69 9.48 6.98 7.53
N THR A 70 8.89 8.17 7.53
CA THR A 70 7.45 8.36 7.42
C THR A 70 7.12 8.85 6.03
N PHE A 71 6.20 8.17 5.37
CA PHE A 71 5.79 8.46 4.01
C PHE A 71 4.27 8.47 3.91
N LYS A 72 3.77 8.82 2.74
CA LYS A 72 2.34 8.75 2.42
C LYS A 72 2.18 8.24 1.00
N VAL A 73 1.13 7.48 0.77
CA VAL A 73 0.79 7.09 -0.59
C VAL A 73 0.48 8.35 -1.40
N PHE A 74 1.16 8.54 -2.52
CA PHE A 74 0.94 9.72 -3.36
C PHE A 74 0.39 9.36 -4.75
N GLU A 75 0.48 8.12 -5.15
CA GLU A 75 -0.08 7.67 -6.43
C GLU A 75 -0.37 6.18 -6.39
N LYS A 76 -1.29 5.76 -7.23
CA LYS A 76 -1.67 4.35 -7.39
C LYS A 76 -1.89 4.08 -8.87
N GLU A 77 -1.40 2.94 -9.36
CA GLU A 77 -1.54 2.57 -10.76
C GLU A 77 -1.92 1.11 -10.92
N VAL A 78 -2.90 0.86 -11.78
CA VAL A 78 -3.29 -0.48 -12.18
C VAL A 78 -2.50 -0.83 -13.43
N ASN A 79 -1.87 -2.02 -13.44
CA ASN A 79 -1.09 -2.50 -14.58
C ASN A 79 -0.07 -1.46 -15.05
N PRO A 80 0.91 -1.13 -14.19
CA PRO A 80 1.87 -0.08 -14.52
C PRO A 80 2.79 -0.47 -15.67
N ILE A 81 3.27 0.56 -16.37
CA ILE A 81 4.29 0.40 -17.39
C ILE A 81 5.64 0.59 -16.70
N PHE A 82 6.58 -0.28 -17.00
CA PHE A 82 7.93 -0.17 -16.45
C PHE A 82 8.86 0.49 -17.46
N LYS A 83 9.65 1.45 -16.99
CA LYS A 83 10.69 2.07 -17.80
C LYS A 83 12.03 1.82 -17.13
N SER A 84 12.92 1.16 -17.86
CA SER A 84 14.26 0.87 -17.35
C SER A 84 15.11 2.14 -17.30
N PHE A 85 15.74 2.38 -16.15
CA PHE A 85 16.68 3.50 -16.02
C PHE A 85 17.91 3.33 -16.89
N LYS A 86 18.35 2.08 -17.06
CA LYS A 86 19.61 1.82 -17.77
C LYS A 86 19.45 1.96 -19.27
N SER A 87 18.40 1.37 -19.83
CA SER A 87 18.23 1.30 -21.28
C SER A 87 17.17 2.23 -21.81
N GLY A 88 16.33 2.79 -20.94
CA GLY A 88 15.15 3.55 -21.36
C GLY A 88 14.08 2.67 -21.97
N GLN A 89 14.28 1.36 -21.95
CA GLN A 89 13.32 0.42 -22.53
C GLN A 89 12.02 0.45 -21.74
N ILE A 90 10.91 0.40 -22.46
CA ILE A 90 9.58 0.39 -21.87
C ILE A 90 9.04 -1.04 -21.94
N VAL A 91 8.60 -1.55 -20.79
CA VAL A 91 7.97 -2.85 -20.72
C VAL A 91 6.48 -2.64 -20.46
N GLN A 92 5.67 -3.14 -21.37
CA GLN A 92 4.21 -3.05 -21.24
C GLN A 92 3.71 -3.95 -20.11
N PRO A 93 2.49 -3.69 -19.60
CA PRO A 93 1.91 -4.58 -18.59
C PRO A 93 1.87 -6.02 -19.09
N GLY A 94 2.15 -6.95 -18.20
CA GLY A 94 2.12 -8.37 -18.55
C GLY A 94 3.11 -9.18 -17.72
N PRO A 95 3.25 -10.48 -18.04
CA PRO A 95 4.08 -11.39 -17.26
C PRO A 95 5.55 -11.03 -17.21
N ASP A 96 6.03 -10.24 -18.16
CA ASP A 96 7.44 -9.84 -18.21
C ASP A 96 7.71 -8.53 -17.49
N ASN A 97 6.68 -7.88 -16.95
CA ASN A 97 6.84 -6.59 -16.31
C ASN A 97 7.28 -6.78 -14.86
N PRO A 98 8.47 -6.25 -14.48
CA PRO A 98 8.98 -6.44 -13.11
C PRO A 98 8.16 -5.71 -12.04
N LEU A 99 7.30 -4.76 -12.43
CA LEU A 99 6.42 -4.07 -11.48
C LEU A 99 5.16 -4.86 -11.16
N GLY A 100 4.92 -5.96 -11.87
CA GLY A 100 3.73 -6.76 -11.67
C GLY A 100 2.46 -6.01 -12.05
N VAL A 101 1.40 -6.22 -11.29
CA VAL A 101 0.05 -5.80 -11.69
C VAL A 101 -0.43 -4.52 -11.03
N ARG A 102 0.29 -4.01 -10.03
CA ARG A 102 -0.09 -2.78 -9.31
C ARG A 102 1.15 -2.04 -8.85
N TRP A 103 1.01 -0.71 -8.77
CA TRP A 103 2.02 0.18 -8.22
C TRP A 103 1.36 1.08 -7.19
N ILE A 104 1.99 1.22 -6.03
CA ILE A 104 1.55 2.12 -4.96
C ILE A 104 2.77 2.96 -4.57
N GLY A 105 2.82 4.20 -5.06
CA GLY A 105 3.97 5.08 -4.80
C GLY A 105 3.86 5.76 -3.45
N ILE A 106 4.99 5.82 -2.73
CA ILE A 106 5.02 6.44 -1.40
C ILE A 106 6.03 7.59 -1.31
N TRP A 107 6.92 7.72 -2.29
CA TRP A 107 7.89 8.81 -2.29
C TRP A 107 8.42 9.06 -3.68
N THR A 108 8.74 10.31 -3.97
CA THR A 108 9.43 10.66 -5.20
C THR A 108 10.20 11.97 -5.00
N ASP A 109 11.31 12.10 -5.71
CA ASP A 109 12.04 13.36 -5.81
C ASP A 109 11.89 13.99 -7.21
N GLY A 110 10.93 13.47 -7.99
CA GLY A 110 10.70 13.90 -9.35
C GLY A 110 11.42 13.06 -10.39
N LYS A 111 12.43 12.29 -9.98
CA LYS A 111 13.18 11.40 -10.87
C LYS A 111 13.04 9.96 -10.44
N THR A 112 13.26 9.72 -9.15
CA THR A 112 13.18 8.38 -8.55
C THR A 112 11.88 8.25 -7.82
N ARG A 113 11.30 7.05 -7.83
CA ARG A 113 10.08 6.74 -7.09
C ARG A 113 10.32 5.54 -6.21
N LEU A 114 9.72 5.59 -5.03
CA LEU A 114 9.74 4.49 -4.10
C LEU A 114 8.29 4.05 -3.87
N GLY A 115 8.06 2.76 -3.83
CA GLY A 115 6.71 2.27 -3.59
C GLY A 115 6.63 0.77 -3.47
N PHE A 116 5.41 0.30 -3.34
CA PHE A 116 5.07 -1.11 -3.36
C PHE A 116 4.66 -1.49 -4.78
N HIS A 117 5.06 -2.67 -5.21
CA HIS A 117 4.61 -3.16 -6.51
C HIS A 117 4.58 -4.69 -6.50
N GLY A 118 3.91 -5.25 -7.49
CA GLY A 118 3.93 -6.68 -7.68
C GLY A 118 5.25 -7.16 -8.26
N THR A 119 5.27 -8.38 -8.76
CA THR A 119 6.51 -8.94 -9.26
C THR A 119 6.24 -9.95 -10.38
N ASN A 120 7.22 -10.12 -11.25
CA ASN A 120 7.25 -11.23 -12.19
C ASN A 120 8.12 -12.38 -11.67
N GLU A 121 8.61 -12.27 -10.41
CA GLU A 121 9.50 -13.26 -9.80
C GLU A 121 9.09 -13.52 -8.36
N ASP A 122 8.08 -14.36 -8.18
CA ASP A 122 7.53 -14.65 -6.85
C ASP A 122 8.55 -15.23 -5.89
N GLY A 123 9.54 -15.92 -6.39
CA GLY A 123 10.58 -16.54 -5.55
C GLY A 123 11.44 -15.54 -4.79
N LEU A 124 11.42 -14.27 -5.16
CA LEU A 124 12.20 -13.24 -4.48
C LEU A 124 11.50 -12.67 -3.24
N ILE A 125 10.22 -12.93 -3.07
CA ILE A 125 9.49 -12.40 -1.90
C ILE A 125 10.05 -13.01 -0.63
N GLY A 126 10.28 -12.18 0.37
CA GLY A 126 10.92 -12.59 1.62
C GLY A 126 12.43 -12.38 1.61
N GLN A 127 12.99 -11.91 0.51
CA GLN A 127 14.43 -11.73 0.36
C GLN A 127 14.81 -10.25 0.29
N ALA A 128 16.10 -9.98 0.38
CA ALA A 128 16.67 -8.67 0.10
C ALA A 128 17.22 -8.71 -1.33
N VAL A 129 16.81 -7.75 -2.15
CA VAL A 129 17.07 -7.77 -3.58
C VAL A 129 17.60 -6.39 -4.04
N PRO A 130 18.18 -6.28 -5.24
CA PRO A 130 18.60 -4.99 -5.76
C PRO A 130 17.42 -4.02 -5.86
N HIS A 131 17.73 -2.73 -5.69
CA HIS A 131 16.77 -1.62 -5.67
C HIS A 131 15.94 -1.57 -4.39
N GLY A 132 15.50 -0.37 -4.02
CA GLY A 132 14.86 -0.14 -2.73
C GLY A 132 13.35 -0.26 -2.72
N CYS A 133 12.72 -0.48 -3.87
CA CYS A 133 11.27 -0.64 -3.90
C CYS A 133 10.84 -1.92 -3.21
N ILE A 134 9.63 -1.91 -2.71
CA ILE A 134 9.10 -3.01 -1.90
C ILE A 134 8.27 -3.90 -2.81
N ARG A 135 8.73 -5.14 -3.00
CA ARG A 135 8.06 -6.09 -3.88
C ARG A 135 7.12 -6.99 -3.11
N MET A 136 5.99 -7.29 -3.72
CA MET A 136 4.95 -8.15 -3.14
C MET A 136 4.51 -9.17 -4.17
N HIS A 137 3.94 -10.26 -3.70
CA HIS A 137 3.21 -11.14 -4.61
C HIS A 137 2.10 -10.34 -5.29
N ASN A 138 1.82 -10.64 -6.55
CA ASN A 138 0.80 -9.91 -7.29
C ASN A 138 -0.56 -9.95 -6.60
N GLN A 139 -0.97 -11.11 -6.07
CA GLN A 139 -2.26 -11.19 -5.37
C GLN A 139 -2.30 -10.33 -4.13
N ASP A 140 -1.17 -10.20 -3.44
CA ASP A 140 -1.08 -9.40 -2.21
C ASP A 140 -1.13 -7.90 -2.52
N VAL A 141 -0.41 -7.46 -3.55
CA VAL A 141 -0.42 -6.05 -3.90
C VAL A 141 -1.78 -5.60 -4.43
N VAL A 142 -2.52 -6.49 -5.07
CA VAL A 142 -3.90 -6.18 -5.48
C VAL A 142 -4.77 -5.93 -4.25
N THR A 143 -4.65 -6.77 -3.23
CA THR A 143 -5.43 -6.60 -2.01
C THR A 143 -5.01 -5.33 -1.28
N LEU A 144 -3.71 -5.09 -1.15
CA LEU A 144 -3.20 -3.88 -0.51
C LEU A 144 -3.66 -2.62 -1.26
N PHE A 145 -3.65 -2.67 -2.58
CA PHE A 145 -4.09 -1.57 -3.43
C PHE A 145 -5.52 -1.16 -3.11
N GLU A 146 -6.39 -2.15 -2.86
CA GLU A 146 -7.78 -1.87 -2.52
C GLU A 146 -7.94 -1.33 -1.10
N GLN A 147 -6.97 -1.55 -0.23
CA GLN A 147 -7.03 -1.13 1.18
C GLN A 147 -6.52 0.29 1.40
N VAL A 148 -5.74 0.83 0.47
CA VAL A 148 -5.11 2.14 0.65
C VAL A 148 -5.67 3.16 -0.32
N THR A 149 -5.52 4.43 0.06
CA THR A 149 -5.87 5.57 -0.80
C THR A 149 -4.70 6.53 -0.82
N VAL A 150 -4.73 7.48 -1.74
CA VAL A 150 -3.76 8.57 -1.73
C VAL A 150 -3.89 9.30 -0.38
N GLY A 151 -2.78 9.46 0.30
CA GLY A 151 -2.74 10.05 1.64
C GLY A 151 -2.57 9.04 2.76
N THR A 152 -2.74 7.74 2.50
CA THR A 152 -2.56 6.71 3.53
C THR A 152 -1.14 6.79 4.10
N PRO A 153 -0.99 6.90 5.43
CA PRO A 153 0.34 6.96 6.04
C PRO A 153 1.08 5.63 5.93
N VAL A 154 2.38 5.73 5.70
CA VAL A 154 3.27 4.56 5.62
C VAL A 154 4.50 4.82 6.46
N LEU A 155 4.73 3.98 7.45
CA LEU A 155 5.93 4.05 8.27
C LEU A 155 6.84 2.89 7.89
N VAL A 156 8.08 3.19 7.53
CA VAL A 156 9.09 2.16 7.24
C VAL A 156 10.08 2.13 8.40
N GLN A 157 10.12 0.99 9.09
CA GLN A 157 10.99 0.75 10.24
C GLN A 157 12.07 -0.25 9.90
N PRO A 158 13.23 -0.19 10.61
CA PRO A 158 14.27 -1.18 10.44
C PRO A 158 13.78 -2.60 10.68
#